data_d248b6ad98346eb00899cd4cdb5ef918
#
_entry.id   d248b6ad98346eb00899cd4cdb5ef918
#
_cell.length_a   1.000
_cell.length_b   1.000
_cell.length_c   1.000
_cell.angle_alpha   90.00
_cell.angle_beta   90.00
_cell.angle_gamma   90.00
#
_symmetry.space_group_name_H-M   'P 1'
#
loop_
_entity.id
_entity.type
_entity.pdbx_description
1 polymer ?
#
loop_
_entity_poly.entity_id
_entity_poly.type
_entity_poly.pdbx_seq_one_letter_code
_entity_poly.pdbx_strand_id
1 'polypeptide(L)'
;MIITVDTGGTKTLVASFDDEKNPKHIIKFPTPKNVDQYIQRVADQIHLITNDKPIDAISVALPGVVKDGVAVWCQNLGWKNQPIRELLSRYFPNIPIFVANDANMAGLASMLRLPKTPRCGLYITLGTGVGTSLILNGNLHKELSDCEGGHMSLNYNGKITTWEEIAAGRVLQRIFGELSSDTP
;
A
#
# COMPACT_ATOMS: atom_id res chain seq x y z
N MET A 1 -15.66 -14.01 -2.37
CA MET A 1 -15.31 -12.57 -2.42
C MET A 1 -13.83 -12.35 -2.17
N ILE A 2 -13.24 -11.26 -2.66
CA ILE A 2 -11.86 -10.85 -2.35
C ILE A 2 -11.90 -9.79 -1.26
N ILE A 3 -11.04 -9.91 -0.27
CA ILE A 3 -10.83 -8.90 0.76
C ILE A 3 -9.56 -8.12 0.46
N THR A 4 -9.63 -6.81 0.60
CA THR A 4 -8.45 -5.93 0.47
C THR A 4 -8.23 -5.16 1.77
N VAL A 5 -6.98 -5.04 2.16
CA VAL A 5 -6.53 -4.26 3.31
C VAL A 5 -5.51 -3.25 2.82
N ASP A 6 -5.82 -1.97 2.94
CA ASP A 6 -4.91 -0.88 2.61
C ASP A 6 -4.43 -0.22 3.91
N THR A 7 -3.15 -0.36 4.22
CA THR A 7 -2.56 0.03 5.49
C THR A 7 -1.66 1.25 5.30
N GLY A 8 -2.16 2.38 5.70
CA GLY A 8 -1.33 3.58 5.82
C GLY A 8 -0.71 3.74 7.21
N GLY A 9 0.21 4.67 7.35
CA GLY A 9 0.86 4.96 8.63
C GLY A 9 -0.08 5.43 9.75
N THR A 10 -1.26 5.94 9.40
CA THR A 10 -2.24 6.52 10.34
C THR A 10 -3.57 5.77 10.34
N LYS A 11 -4.02 5.29 9.19
CA LYS A 11 -5.33 4.67 8.98
C LYS A 11 -5.18 3.41 8.16
N THR A 12 -5.97 2.39 8.50
CA THR A 12 -6.15 1.15 7.73
C THR A 12 -7.57 1.10 7.21
N LEU A 13 -7.70 0.66 5.97
CA LEU A 13 -8.97 0.45 5.29
C LEU A 13 -9.09 -1.02 4.93
N VAL A 14 -10.24 -1.63 5.27
CA VAL A 14 -10.60 -2.99 4.88
C VAL A 14 -11.84 -2.91 3.99
N ALA A 15 -11.78 -3.56 2.84
CA ALA A 15 -12.89 -3.57 1.90
C ALA A 15 -13.12 -4.97 1.30
N SER A 16 -14.37 -5.26 0.94
CA SER A 16 -14.73 -6.48 0.21
C SER A 16 -15.07 -6.17 -1.25
N PHE A 17 -14.66 -7.07 -2.12
CA PHE A 17 -14.99 -7.07 -3.54
C PHE A 17 -15.63 -8.40 -3.90
N ASP A 18 -16.77 -8.34 -4.56
CA ASP A 18 -17.37 -9.50 -5.25
C ASP A 18 -16.83 -9.55 -6.69
N ASP A 19 -17.68 -9.89 -7.67
CA ASP A 19 -17.29 -9.90 -9.10
C ASP A 19 -17.20 -8.49 -9.71
N GLU A 20 -17.65 -7.47 -8.99
CA GLU A 20 -17.67 -6.09 -9.43
C GLU A 20 -16.36 -5.36 -9.09
N LYS A 21 -16.01 -4.36 -9.90
CA LYS A 21 -14.79 -3.55 -9.74
C LYS A 21 -14.86 -2.58 -8.55
N ASN A 22 -16.03 -2.39 -7.96
CA ASN A 22 -16.25 -1.45 -6.86
C ASN A 22 -16.34 -2.18 -5.52
N PRO A 23 -15.78 -1.64 -4.44
CA PRO A 23 -15.92 -2.22 -3.12
C PRO A 23 -17.38 -2.18 -2.64
N LYS A 24 -17.83 -3.27 -2.01
CA LYS A 24 -19.18 -3.38 -1.43
C LYS A 24 -19.27 -2.85 -0.01
N HIS A 25 -18.30 -3.20 0.81
CA HIS A 25 -18.23 -2.82 2.21
C HIS A 25 -16.85 -2.22 2.47
N ILE A 26 -16.81 -1.10 3.15
CA ILE A 26 -15.55 -0.41 3.48
C ILE A 26 -15.58 -0.06 4.97
N ILE A 27 -14.59 -0.52 5.70
CA ILE A 27 -14.36 -0.13 7.09
C ILE A 27 -13.01 0.55 7.19
N LYS A 28 -12.95 1.66 7.90
CA LYS A 28 -11.75 2.45 8.13
C LYS A 28 -11.50 2.62 9.63
N PHE A 29 -10.27 2.41 10.08
CA PHE A 29 -9.88 2.54 11.48
C PHE A 29 -8.46 3.06 11.63
N PRO A 30 -8.09 3.64 12.80
CA PRO A 30 -6.71 4.02 13.09
C PRO A 30 -5.78 2.80 13.04
N THR A 31 -4.62 2.93 12.38
CA THR A 31 -3.65 1.83 12.28
C THR A 31 -2.95 1.59 13.62
N PRO A 32 -3.12 0.42 14.25
CA PRO A 32 -2.35 0.06 15.44
C PRO A 32 -0.86 -0.03 15.13
N LYS A 33 -0.01 0.51 16.00
CA LYS A 33 1.46 0.41 15.84
C LYS A 33 2.01 -0.93 16.32
N ASN A 34 1.35 -1.53 17.31
CA ASN A 34 1.66 -2.90 17.72
C ASN A 34 1.13 -3.87 16.67
N VAL A 35 1.98 -4.77 16.20
CA VAL A 35 1.65 -5.69 15.11
C VAL A 35 0.56 -6.69 15.50
N ASP A 36 0.59 -7.21 16.73
CA ASP A 36 -0.42 -8.19 17.16
C ASP A 36 -1.81 -7.55 17.25
N GLN A 37 -1.89 -6.32 17.76
CA GLN A 37 -3.13 -5.54 17.79
C GLN A 37 -3.61 -5.21 16.37
N TYR A 38 -2.69 -4.92 15.43
CA TYR A 38 -3.03 -4.69 14.03
C TYR A 38 -3.63 -5.95 13.40
N ILE A 39 -2.97 -7.09 13.54
CA ILE A 39 -3.42 -8.37 12.99
C ILE A 39 -4.80 -8.74 13.54
N GLN A 40 -4.98 -8.66 14.87
CA GLN A 40 -6.27 -8.90 15.51
C GLN A 40 -7.34 -7.97 14.96
N ARG A 41 -7.05 -6.66 14.89
CA ARG A 41 -8.01 -5.66 14.41
C ARG A 41 -8.40 -5.91 12.95
N VAL A 42 -7.44 -6.22 12.08
CA VAL A 42 -7.72 -6.57 10.68
C VAL A 42 -8.59 -7.81 10.60
N ALA A 43 -8.27 -8.86 11.35
CA ALA A 43 -9.05 -10.09 11.36
C ALA A 43 -10.49 -9.85 11.82
N ASP A 44 -10.70 -9.09 12.90
CA ASP A 44 -12.04 -8.72 13.39
C ASP A 44 -12.86 -7.99 12.32
N GLN A 45 -12.22 -7.04 11.60
CA GLN A 45 -12.93 -6.28 10.56
C GLN A 45 -13.24 -7.15 9.33
N ILE A 46 -12.36 -8.08 8.98
CA ILE A 46 -12.62 -9.05 7.91
C ILE A 46 -13.83 -9.93 8.28
N HIS A 47 -13.86 -10.51 9.47
CA HIS A 47 -15.01 -11.30 9.93
C HIS A 47 -16.31 -10.50 9.91
N LEU A 48 -16.26 -9.24 10.36
CA LEU A 48 -17.43 -8.35 10.36
C LEU A 48 -17.96 -8.10 8.93
N ILE A 49 -17.06 -7.83 7.97
CA ILE A 49 -17.43 -7.56 6.58
C ILE A 49 -17.96 -8.81 5.87
N THR A 50 -17.34 -9.96 6.12
CA THR A 50 -17.67 -11.20 5.41
C THR A 50 -18.97 -11.82 5.89
N ASN A 51 -19.28 -11.66 7.17
CA ASN A 51 -20.47 -12.26 7.78
C ASN A 51 -20.62 -13.75 7.38
N ASP A 52 -19.55 -14.52 7.60
CA ASP A 52 -19.41 -15.95 7.27
C ASP A 52 -19.48 -16.33 5.79
N LYS A 53 -19.49 -15.36 4.88
CA LYS A 53 -19.39 -15.64 3.45
C LYS A 53 -17.99 -16.12 3.08
N PRO A 54 -17.85 -17.02 2.08
CA PRO A 54 -16.56 -17.55 1.69
C PRO A 54 -15.63 -16.46 1.13
N ILE A 55 -14.36 -16.50 1.57
CA ILE A 55 -13.28 -15.64 1.12
C ILE A 55 -12.43 -16.41 0.11
N ASP A 56 -12.25 -15.86 -1.09
CA ASP A 56 -11.40 -16.45 -2.13
C ASP A 56 -9.94 -16.06 -1.95
N ALA A 57 -9.68 -14.83 -1.53
CA ALA A 57 -8.33 -14.30 -1.26
C ALA A 57 -8.36 -13.05 -0.37
N ILE A 58 -7.24 -12.81 0.31
CA ILE A 58 -6.98 -11.57 1.06
C ILE A 58 -5.75 -10.90 0.45
N SER A 59 -5.87 -9.62 0.12
CA SER A 59 -4.77 -8.78 -0.40
C SER A 59 -4.47 -7.66 0.59
N VAL A 60 -3.22 -7.53 1.02
CA VAL A 60 -2.77 -6.54 2.01
C VAL A 60 -1.72 -5.63 1.39
N ALA A 61 -2.03 -4.35 1.31
CA ALA A 61 -1.08 -3.30 0.93
C ALA A 61 -0.45 -2.69 2.20
N LEU A 62 0.87 -2.56 2.21
CA LEU A 62 1.64 -2.00 3.33
C LEU A 62 2.62 -0.93 2.82
N PRO A 63 2.87 0.13 3.59
CA PRO A 63 3.92 1.10 3.26
C PRO A 63 5.31 0.49 3.51
N GLY A 64 6.31 0.89 2.72
CA GLY A 64 7.70 0.49 2.88
C GLY A 64 8.07 -0.84 2.22
N VAL A 65 9.15 -1.46 2.64
CA VAL A 65 9.71 -2.65 1.98
C VAL A 65 8.97 -3.91 2.43
N VAL A 66 8.36 -4.61 1.49
CA VAL A 66 7.62 -5.86 1.72
C VAL A 66 8.19 -6.97 0.83
N LYS A 67 8.56 -8.09 1.43
CA LYS A 67 9.17 -9.24 0.76
C LYS A 67 8.54 -10.54 1.22
N ASP A 68 8.07 -11.37 0.30
CA ASP A 68 7.54 -12.72 0.56
C ASP A 68 6.48 -12.80 1.70
N GLY A 69 5.69 -11.74 1.88
CA GLY A 69 4.67 -11.65 2.92
C GLY A 69 5.18 -11.10 4.26
N VAL A 70 6.42 -10.66 4.31
CA VAL A 70 7.07 -10.04 5.47
C VAL A 70 7.18 -8.54 5.26
N ALA A 71 6.72 -7.75 6.22
CA ALA A 71 7.01 -6.32 6.32
C ALA A 71 8.46 -6.17 6.83
N VAL A 72 9.41 -6.11 5.88
CA VAL A 72 10.86 -6.06 6.18
C VAL A 72 11.20 -4.77 6.89
N TRP A 73 10.68 -3.65 6.37
CA TRP A 73 10.87 -2.35 6.97
C TRP A 73 9.73 -1.39 6.59
N CYS A 74 8.92 -1.04 7.58
CA CYS A 74 7.80 -0.11 7.44
C CYS A 74 8.01 1.04 8.44
N GLN A 75 8.78 2.05 8.05
CA GLN A 75 9.19 3.17 8.91
C GLN A 75 7.99 3.86 9.56
N ASN A 76 6.95 4.17 8.80
CA ASN A 76 5.76 4.87 9.26
C ASN A 76 4.94 4.09 10.29
N LEU A 77 5.16 2.76 10.39
CA LEU A 77 4.51 1.87 11.34
C LEU A 77 5.44 1.49 12.51
N GLY A 78 6.75 1.70 12.35
CA GLY A 78 7.76 1.22 13.29
C GLY A 78 7.98 -0.29 13.21
N TRP A 79 7.58 -0.94 12.11
CA TRP A 79 7.69 -2.38 11.96
C TRP A 79 8.99 -2.79 11.27
N LYS A 80 9.57 -3.87 11.77
CA LYS A 80 10.76 -4.49 11.19
C LYS A 80 10.63 -6.01 11.24
N ASN A 81 10.82 -6.65 10.08
CA ASN A 81 10.78 -8.11 9.91
C ASN A 81 9.49 -8.75 10.48
N GLN A 82 8.32 -8.14 10.24
CA GLN A 82 7.04 -8.67 10.71
C GLN A 82 6.43 -9.62 9.68
N PRO A 83 6.16 -10.89 10.02
CA PRO A 83 5.66 -11.90 9.08
C PRO A 83 4.13 -11.79 8.91
N ILE A 84 3.68 -10.71 8.26
CA ILE A 84 2.25 -10.34 8.17
C ILE A 84 1.40 -11.45 7.56
N ARG A 85 1.89 -12.10 6.47
CA ARG A 85 1.17 -13.22 5.85
C ARG A 85 0.95 -14.37 6.83
N GLU A 86 2.00 -14.78 7.53
CA GLU A 86 1.93 -15.87 8.50
C GLU A 86 0.99 -15.54 9.66
N LEU A 87 1.09 -14.33 10.19
CA LEU A 87 0.24 -13.88 11.30
C LEU A 87 -1.24 -13.87 10.92
N LEU A 88 -1.58 -13.36 9.73
CA LEU A 88 -2.97 -13.37 9.24
C LEU A 88 -3.44 -14.78 8.88
N SER A 89 -2.57 -15.67 8.38
CA SER A 89 -2.98 -17.04 8.03
C SER A 89 -3.41 -17.87 9.25
N ARG A 90 -3.05 -17.48 10.46
CA ARG A 90 -3.55 -18.09 11.69
C ARG A 90 -5.04 -17.86 11.92
N TYR A 91 -5.56 -16.73 11.42
CA TYR A 91 -6.99 -16.38 11.49
C TYR A 91 -7.76 -16.88 10.25
N PHE A 92 -7.08 -17.02 9.11
CA PHE A 92 -7.66 -17.41 7.84
C PHE A 92 -6.90 -18.60 7.23
N PRO A 93 -7.00 -19.79 7.85
CA PRO A 93 -6.35 -20.98 7.34
C PRO A 93 -6.93 -21.33 5.95
N ASN A 94 -6.05 -21.76 5.04
CA ASN A 94 -6.39 -22.15 3.66
C ASN A 94 -6.87 -21.02 2.74
N ILE A 95 -6.89 -19.76 3.19
CA ILE A 95 -7.17 -18.60 2.35
C ILE A 95 -5.85 -18.07 1.78
N PRO A 96 -5.71 -17.89 0.46
CA PRO A 96 -4.55 -17.23 -0.13
C PRO A 96 -4.42 -15.78 0.38
N ILE A 97 -3.26 -15.45 0.94
CA ILE A 97 -2.96 -14.11 1.46
C ILE A 97 -1.78 -13.52 0.70
N PHE A 98 -2.02 -12.40 0.03
CA PHE A 98 -1.02 -11.64 -0.72
C PHE A 98 -0.68 -10.37 0.05
N VAL A 99 0.61 -10.10 0.23
CA VAL A 99 1.10 -8.90 0.92
C VAL A 99 2.12 -8.23 0.04
N ALA A 100 1.93 -6.94 -0.26
CA ALA A 100 2.83 -6.17 -1.12
C ALA A 100 2.90 -4.70 -0.68
N ASN A 101 3.87 -3.96 -1.24
CA ASN A 101 3.97 -2.53 -1.03
C ASN A 101 2.77 -1.78 -1.65
N ASP A 102 2.28 -0.74 -0.97
CA ASP A 102 1.11 0.05 -1.35
C ASP A 102 1.30 0.81 -2.68
N ALA A 103 2.44 1.46 -2.90
CA ALA A 103 2.74 2.15 -4.16
C ALA A 103 2.85 1.17 -5.33
N ASN A 104 3.40 -0.03 -5.11
CA ASN A 104 3.47 -1.07 -6.12
C ASN A 104 2.07 -1.55 -6.54
N MET A 105 1.18 -1.78 -5.58
CA MET A 105 -0.19 -2.21 -5.88
C MET A 105 -0.97 -1.11 -6.59
N ALA A 106 -0.83 0.15 -6.15
CA ALA A 106 -1.47 1.30 -6.78
C ALA A 106 -0.95 1.51 -8.22
N GLY A 107 0.37 1.40 -8.43
CA GLY A 107 1.00 1.50 -9.74
C GLY A 107 0.50 0.41 -10.70
N LEU A 108 0.49 -0.83 -10.26
CA LEU A 108 -0.01 -1.96 -11.06
C LEU A 108 -1.48 -1.75 -11.43
N ALA A 109 -2.33 -1.41 -10.47
CA ALA A 109 -3.74 -1.16 -10.70
C ALA A 109 -3.98 0.01 -11.67
N SER A 110 -3.21 1.08 -11.55
CA SER A 110 -3.29 2.24 -12.45
C SER A 110 -2.92 1.88 -13.89
N MET A 111 -1.86 1.10 -14.09
CA MET A 111 -1.44 0.69 -15.44
C MET A 111 -2.42 -0.29 -16.10
N LEU A 112 -3.02 -1.20 -15.32
CA LEU A 112 -4.00 -2.16 -15.83
C LEU A 112 -5.35 -1.50 -16.19
N ARG A 113 -5.64 -0.32 -15.69
CA ARG A 113 -6.85 0.46 -16.04
C ARG A 113 -6.69 1.28 -17.32
N LEU A 114 -5.49 1.43 -17.84
CA LEU A 114 -5.28 2.15 -19.10
C LEU A 114 -5.89 1.34 -20.27
N PRO A 115 -6.45 2.01 -21.28
CA PRO A 115 -7.02 1.36 -22.48
C PRO A 115 -6.03 0.44 -23.17
N LYS A 116 -4.74 0.77 -23.10
CA LYS A 116 -3.63 -0.06 -23.57
C LYS A 116 -2.54 -0.04 -22.51
N THR A 117 -2.21 -1.22 -21.97
CA THR A 117 -1.12 -1.35 -21.00
C THR A 117 0.21 -1.02 -21.67
N PRO A 118 0.97 -0.04 -21.15
CA PRO A 118 2.26 0.32 -21.71
C PRO A 118 3.28 -0.80 -21.47
N ARG A 119 4.27 -0.89 -22.37
CA ARG A 119 5.38 -1.83 -22.20
C ARG A 119 6.22 -1.53 -20.95
N CYS A 120 6.38 -0.24 -20.64
CA CYS A 120 7.04 0.24 -19.44
C CYS A 120 6.24 1.41 -18.87
N GLY A 121 5.92 1.36 -17.60
CA GLY A 121 5.22 2.42 -16.86
C GLY A 121 5.92 2.72 -15.55
N LEU A 122 6.12 3.99 -15.26
CA LEU A 122 6.53 4.47 -13.95
C LEU A 122 5.32 5.12 -13.27
N TYR A 123 4.94 4.59 -12.13
CA TYR A 123 3.94 5.21 -11.26
C TYR A 123 4.65 6.00 -10.17
N ILE A 124 4.21 7.22 -9.92
CA ILE A 124 4.71 8.09 -8.85
C ILE A 124 3.52 8.57 -8.04
N THR A 125 3.57 8.40 -6.74
CA THR A 125 2.60 8.96 -5.81
C THR A 125 3.25 10.01 -4.91
N LEU A 126 2.60 11.16 -4.80
CA LEU A 126 3.02 12.28 -3.96
C LEU A 126 2.01 12.41 -2.82
N GLY A 127 2.35 11.85 -1.66
CA GLY A 127 1.53 11.88 -0.45
C GLY A 127 2.33 12.35 0.75
N THR A 128 2.22 11.68 1.89
CA THR A 128 3.08 11.91 3.07
C THR A 128 4.56 11.79 2.71
N GLY A 129 4.87 10.85 1.81
CA GLY A 129 6.16 10.65 1.17
C GLY A 129 6.05 10.66 -0.35
N VAL A 130 7.10 10.16 -1.03
CA VAL A 130 7.14 9.91 -2.47
C VAL A 130 7.29 8.42 -2.70
N GLY A 131 6.22 7.77 -3.14
CA GLY A 131 6.25 6.36 -3.54
C GLY A 131 6.46 6.21 -5.04
N THR A 132 7.15 5.16 -5.45
CA THR A 132 7.37 4.84 -6.87
C THR A 132 7.11 3.37 -7.14
N SER A 133 6.66 3.05 -8.35
CA SER A 133 6.52 1.67 -8.80
C SER A 133 6.84 1.57 -10.28
N LEU A 134 7.63 0.55 -10.66
CA LEU A 134 7.97 0.26 -12.04
C LEU A 134 7.21 -0.97 -12.53
N ILE A 135 6.43 -0.78 -13.58
CA ILE A 135 5.62 -1.83 -14.19
C ILE A 135 6.17 -2.13 -15.59
N LEU A 136 6.52 -3.38 -15.86
CA LEU A 136 7.01 -3.84 -17.15
C LEU A 136 6.06 -4.88 -17.72
N ASN A 137 5.59 -4.64 -18.95
CA ASN A 137 4.66 -5.54 -19.65
C ASN A 137 3.41 -5.91 -18.81
N GLY A 138 2.89 -4.94 -18.04
CA GLY A 138 1.71 -5.12 -17.17
C GLY A 138 1.98 -5.87 -15.87
N ASN A 139 3.24 -6.08 -15.49
CA ASN A 139 3.62 -6.77 -14.26
C ASN A 139 4.59 -5.93 -13.42
N LEU A 140 4.53 -6.09 -12.11
CA LEU A 140 5.57 -5.60 -11.21
C LEU A 140 6.87 -6.36 -11.47
N HIS A 141 7.97 -5.62 -11.62
CA HIS A 141 9.28 -6.24 -11.78
C HIS A 141 9.82 -6.64 -10.41
N LYS A 142 9.97 -7.94 -10.17
CA LYS A 142 10.29 -8.48 -8.85
C LYS A 142 11.56 -7.88 -8.24
N GLU A 143 12.60 -7.72 -9.05
CA GLU A 143 13.91 -7.19 -8.61
C GLU A 143 13.89 -5.68 -8.34
N LEU A 144 12.87 -4.96 -8.84
CA LEU A 144 12.72 -3.51 -8.70
C LEU A 144 11.55 -3.13 -7.78
N SER A 145 10.78 -4.10 -7.31
CA SER A 145 9.63 -3.85 -6.42
C SER A 145 10.02 -3.33 -5.03
N ASP A 146 11.30 -3.49 -4.66
CA ASP A 146 11.86 -2.99 -3.39
C ASP A 146 12.52 -1.60 -3.55
N CYS A 147 12.49 -1.03 -4.78
CA CYS A 147 13.10 0.27 -5.03
C CYS A 147 12.24 1.40 -4.46
N GLU A 148 12.73 2.03 -3.42
CA GLU A 148 12.14 3.21 -2.78
C GLU A 148 12.63 4.48 -3.50
N GLY A 149 12.07 4.78 -4.68
CA GLY A 149 12.52 5.89 -5.53
C GLY A 149 12.43 7.26 -4.86
N GLY A 150 11.51 7.46 -3.93
CA GLY A 150 11.42 8.68 -3.12
C GLY A 150 12.65 8.95 -2.27
N HIS A 151 13.39 7.91 -1.88
CA HIS A 151 14.64 8.02 -1.12
C HIS A 151 15.88 8.18 -1.98
N MET A 152 15.74 8.21 -3.31
CA MET A 152 16.85 8.45 -4.23
C MET A 152 17.46 9.81 -3.98
N SER A 153 18.77 9.85 -3.76
CA SER A 153 19.53 11.08 -3.50
C SER A 153 19.81 11.84 -4.79
N LEU A 154 19.70 13.16 -4.74
CA LEU A 154 20.04 14.06 -5.84
C LEU A 154 20.69 15.33 -5.30
N ASN A 155 21.38 16.05 -6.18
CA ASN A 155 21.90 17.38 -5.87
C ASN A 155 20.82 18.42 -6.23
N TYR A 156 20.29 19.09 -5.22
CA TYR A 156 19.35 20.20 -5.40
C TYR A 156 19.92 21.47 -4.78
N ASN A 157 20.18 22.48 -5.60
CA ASN A 157 20.78 23.76 -5.20
C ASN A 157 22.12 23.59 -4.43
N GLY A 158 22.99 22.66 -4.85
CA GLY A 158 24.28 22.41 -4.25
C GLY A 158 24.24 21.55 -2.96
N LYS A 159 23.06 21.07 -2.55
CA LYS A 159 22.87 20.22 -1.37
C LYS A 159 22.40 18.82 -1.81
N ILE A 160 23.01 17.79 -1.24
CA ILE A 160 22.51 16.41 -1.39
C ILE A 160 21.24 16.25 -0.56
N THR A 161 20.17 15.81 -1.19
CA THR A 161 18.85 15.65 -0.62
C THR A 161 18.12 14.48 -1.30
N THR A 162 16.93 14.11 -0.85
CA THR A 162 16.12 13.07 -1.47
C THR A 162 14.93 13.66 -2.24
N TRP A 163 14.36 12.88 -3.17
CA TRP A 163 13.12 13.28 -3.84
C TRP A 163 12.00 13.59 -2.84
N GLU A 164 11.89 12.80 -1.79
CA GLU A 164 10.87 12.98 -0.75
C GLU A 164 11.03 14.31 0.01
N GLU A 165 12.28 14.73 0.29
CA GLU A 165 12.55 16.01 0.93
C GLU A 165 12.21 17.22 0.06
N ILE A 166 12.09 17.04 -1.26
CA ILE A 166 11.76 18.11 -2.20
C ILE A 166 10.29 18.09 -2.59
N ALA A 167 9.69 16.91 -2.82
CA ALA A 167 8.40 16.77 -3.51
C ALA A 167 7.32 16.08 -2.69
N ALA A 168 7.57 15.66 -1.44
CA ALA A 168 6.51 15.10 -0.60
C ALA A 168 5.41 16.15 -0.32
N GLY A 169 4.17 15.69 -0.12
CA GLY A 169 3.01 16.56 0.09
C GLY A 169 3.21 17.62 1.16
N ARG A 170 3.90 17.29 2.27
CA ARG A 170 4.27 18.27 3.31
C ARG A 170 5.14 19.43 2.80
N VAL A 171 5.97 19.18 1.78
CA VAL A 171 6.83 20.20 1.18
C VAL A 171 6.03 21.06 0.21
N LEU A 172 5.20 20.43 -0.62
CA LEU A 172 4.29 21.12 -1.51
C LEU A 172 3.33 22.02 -0.73
N GLN A 173 2.77 21.53 0.35
CA GLN A 173 1.91 22.30 1.26
C GLN A 173 2.65 23.51 1.85
N ARG A 174 3.90 23.36 2.26
CA ARG A 174 4.73 24.46 2.77
C ARG A 174 5.03 25.52 1.72
N ILE A 175 5.26 25.12 0.44
CA ILE A 175 5.64 26.01 -0.63
C ILE A 175 4.42 26.72 -1.23
N PHE A 176 3.32 26.02 -1.43
CA PHE A 176 2.14 26.48 -2.16
C PHE A 176 0.93 26.80 -1.26
N GLY A 177 1.06 26.62 0.08
CA GLY A 177 -0.05 26.71 1.01
C GLY A 177 -0.90 25.44 1.06
N GLU A 178 -1.99 25.44 1.84
CA GLU A 178 -2.91 24.30 1.91
C GLU A 178 -3.51 24.07 0.50
N LEU A 179 -3.16 22.93 -0.07
CA LEU A 179 -3.92 22.40 -1.19
C LEU A 179 -5.30 22.07 -0.62
N SER A 180 -6.31 22.85 -0.97
CA SER A 180 -7.67 22.58 -0.54
C SER A 180 -8.03 21.13 -0.88
N SER A 181 -8.64 20.42 0.08
CA SER A 181 -9.15 19.06 -0.09
C SER A 181 -10.30 18.97 -1.13
N ASP A 182 -10.62 20.05 -1.78
CA ASP A 182 -11.77 20.25 -2.67
C ASP A 182 -11.40 20.40 -4.16
N THR A 183 -10.30 19.76 -4.58
CA THR A 183 -10.07 19.62 -6.03
C THR A 183 -10.64 18.28 -6.49
N PRO A 184 -11.58 18.28 -7.45
CA PRO A 184 -12.32 17.11 -7.89
C PRO A 184 -11.45 16.03 -8.54
#